data_cbae34e0235af31a09937a6cfb6a105b
#
_entry.id   cbae34e0235af31a09937a6cfb6a105b
#
_cell.length_a   1.000
_cell.length_b   1.000
_cell.length_c   1.000
_cell.angle_alpha   90.00
_cell.angle_beta   90.00
_cell.angle_gamma   90.00
#
_symmetry.space_group_name_H-M   'P 1'
#
loop_
_entity.id
_entity.type
_entity.pdbx_description
1 polymer ?
#
loop_
_entity_poly.entity_id
_entity_poly.type
_entity_poly.pdbx_seq_one_letter_code
_entity_poly.pdbx_strand_id
1 'polypeptide(L)'
;MGHDGMLYSLPSRDIIADSVEYMVNAHKADAMICISNCDKVTPGMLMASMRLNIPTVFCSGGPMEAGRWRGENADLVTAMVKGADASVSDEEMAEIESRACPGCGSCSGMFTANSMNSLTEAIGLALPGNGTILATHKNRIRLFKDAARQIVRNARAYYEDGDESVLPRSIATREAFLNAMTLDIAMGGSTNTVLHLLAIAQEAGVDFKMSDIDRLSRRVP
;
A
#
# COMPACT_ATOMS: atom_id res chain seq x y z
N MET A 1 -18.82 -6.77 1.34
CA MET A 1 -18.91 -5.30 1.47
C MET A 1 -20.38 -4.89 1.54
N GLY A 2 -20.70 -3.64 1.94
CA GLY A 2 -22.10 -3.16 2.00
C GLY A 2 -22.85 -3.51 3.28
N HIS A 3 -22.18 -3.92 4.34
CA HIS A 3 -22.77 -4.19 5.66
C HIS A 3 -22.10 -3.35 6.76
N ASP A 4 -22.68 -3.30 7.96
CA ASP A 4 -22.23 -2.45 9.08
C ASP A 4 -20.78 -2.69 9.52
N GLY A 5 -20.23 -3.87 9.28
CA GLY A 5 -18.81 -4.17 9.52
C GLY A 5 -17.84 -3.25 8.76
N MET A 6 -18.29 -2.61 7.68
CA MET A 6 -17.47 -1.65 6.94
C MET A 6 -17.16 -0.37 7.72
N LEU A 7 -17.93 -0.05 8.76
CA LEU A 7 -17.67 1.07 9.67
C LEU A 7 -16.35 0.93 10.42
N TYR A 8 -15.87 -0.31 10.60
CA TYR A 8 -14.60 -0.60 11.28
C TYR A 8 -13.38 -0.50 10.36
N SER A 9 -13.57 -0.40 9.03
CA SER A 9 -12.46 -0.42 8.07
C SER A 9 -11.51 0.77 8.26
N LEU A 10 -12.00 1.99 8.23
CA LEU A 10 -11.12 3.17 8.35
C LEU A 10 -10.48 3.29 9.74
N PRO A 11 -11.19 3.10 10.87
CA PRO A 11 -10.56 3.12 12.18
C PRO A 11 -9.48 2.06 12.39
N SER A 12 -9.55 0.93 11.70
CA SER A 12 -8.53 -0.13 11.81
C SER A 12 -7.14 0.34 11.39
N ARG A 13 -7.02 1.35 10.53
CA ARG A 13 -5.74 1.95 10.14
C ARG A 13 -4.98 2.49 11.36
N ASP A 14 -5.69 3.21 12.22
CA ASP A 14 -5.08 3.82 13.41
C ASP A 14 -4.70 2.76 14.44
N ILE A 15 -5.55 1.74 14.64
CA ILE A 15 -5.25 0.58 15.49
C ILE A 15 -4.02 -0.18 15.00
N ILE A 16 -3.87 -0.32 13.69
CA ILE A 16 -2.69 -0.96 13.08
C ILE A 16 -1.44 -0.11 13.37
N ALA A 17 -1.51 1.21 13.19
CA ALA A 17 -0.40 2.10 13.50
C ALA A 17 0.01 1.99 14.97
N ASP A 18 -0.94 2.05 15.89
CA ASP A 18 -0.72 1.92 17.33
C ASP A 18 -0.12 0.55 17.69
N SER A 19 -0.61 -0.53 17.07
CA SER A 19 -0.11 -1.88 17.32
C SER A 19 1.35 -2.05 16.90
N VAL A 20 1.72 -1.54 15.73
CA VAL A 20 3.10 -1.59 15.22
C VAL A 20 4.01 -0.75 16.11
N GLU A 21 3.61 0.47 16.45
CA GLU A 21 4.37 1.36 17.33
C GLU A 21 4.59 0.71 18.69
N TYR A 22 3.54 0.12 19.27
CA TYR A 22 3.62 -0.56 20.56
C TYR A 22 4.61 -1.72 20.51
N MET A 23 4.52 -2.59 19.54
CA MET A 23 5.39 -3.77 19.40
C MET A 23 6.85 -3.39 19.18
N VAL A 24 7.11 -2.46 18.29
CA VAL A 24 8.48 -2.00 17.98
C VAL A 24 9.13 -1.37 19.21
N ASN A 25 8.42 -0.50 19.91
CA ASN A 25 8.92 0.14 21.13
C ASN A 25 9.11 -0.86 22.28
N ALA A 26 8.20 -1.81 22.46
CA ALA A 26 8.29 -2.83 23.51
C ALA A 26 9.50 -3.76 23.31
N HIS A 27 9.81 -4.10 22.06
CA HIS A 27 10.95 -4.96 21.70
C HIS A 27 12.26 -4.18 21.50
N LYS A 28 12.22 -2.84 21.54
CA LYS A 28 13.41 -1.98 21.29
C LYS A 28 14.09 -2.30 19.97
N ALA A 29 13.29 -2.49 18.90
CA ALA A 29 13.83 -2.81 17.60
C ALA A 29 14.56 -1.62 16.97
N ASP A 30 15.71 -1.86 16.36
CA ASP A 30 16.55 -0.83 15.74
C ASP A 30 16.14 -0.49 14.31
N ALA A 31 15.43 -1.40 13.64
CA ALA A 31 14.98 -1.21 12.27
C ALA A 31 13.73 -2.06 11.98
N MET A 32 13.01 -1.72 10.92
CA MET A 32 11.74 -2.38 10.60
C MET A 32 11.62 -2.69 9.11
N ILE A 33 11.20 -3.92 8.79
CA ILE A 33 10.69 -4.27 7.46
C ILE A 33 9.17 -4.41 7.55
N CYS A 34 8.45 -3.64 6.73
CA CYS A 34 7.00 -3.69 6.65
C CYS A 34 6.58 -4.56 5.45
N ILE A 35 5.98 -5.73 5.73
CA ILE A 35 5.38 -6.59 4.71
C ILE A 35 3.88 -6.37 4.77
N SER A 36 3.40 -5.41 4.00
CA SER A 36 2.00 -5.02 3.96
C SER A 36 1.37 -5.33 2.61
N ASN A 37 0.09 -5.63 2.57
CA ASN A 37 -0.58 -5.96 1.31
C ASN A 37 -2.08 -5.69 1.32
N CYS A 38 -2.57 -4.84 2.23
CA CYS A 38 -3.99 -4.56 2.37
C CYS A 38 -4.24 -3.06 2.55
N ASP A 39 -5.46 -2.64 2.24
CA ASP A 39 -5.87 -1.25 2.10
C ASP A 39 -5.68 -0.38 3.36
N LYS A 40 -5.81 -0.94 4.55
CA LYS A 40 -5.58 -0.23 5.82
C LYS A 40 -4.25 -0.59 6.49
N VAL A 41 -3.71 -1.77 6.16
CA VAL A 41 -2.43 -2.23 6.74
C VAL A 41 -1.27 -1.40 6.23
N THR A 42 -1.19 -1.16 4.93
CA THR A 42 -0.10 -0.35 4.34
C THR A 42 -0.08 1.08 4.91
N PRO A 43 -1.17 1.85 4.89
CA PRO A 43 -1.14 3.20 5.46
C PRO A 43 -0.97 3.20 7.00
N GLY A 44 -1.50 2.23 7.72
CA GLY A 44 -1.27 2.11 9.17
C GLY A 44 0.20 1.89 9.51
N MET A 45 0.87 1.00 8.78
CA MET A 45 2.33 0.78 8.94
C MET A 45 3.15 2.01 8.51
N LEU A 46 2.71 2.76 7.48
CA LEU A 46 3.35 4.02 7.10
C LEU A 46 3.23 5.06 8.21
N MET A 47 2.05 5.22 8.81
CA MET A 47 1.88 6.12 9.97
C MET A 47 2.81 5.71 11.12
N ALA A 48 2.87 4.42 11.46
CA ALA A 48 3.77 3.92 12.50
C ALA A 48 5.25 4.20 12.16
N SER A 49 5.66 4.02 10.91
CA SER A 49 7.03 4.30 10.49
C SER A 49 7.40 5.78 10.65
N MET A 50 6.46 6.70 10.42
CA MET A 50 6.65 8.13 10.66
C MET A 50 6.74 8.46 12.15
N ARG A 51 5.92 7.82 13.01
CA ARG A 51 5.97 8.01 14.46
C ARG A 51 7.28 7.52 15.05
N LEU A 52 7.69 6.31 14.71
CA LEU A 52 8.89 5.65 15.21
C LEU A 52 10.17 6.29 14.69
N ASN A 53 10.19 6.70 13.44
CA ASN A 53 11.32 7.31 12.73
C ASN A 53 12.65 6.54 12.90
N ILE A 54 12.59 5.21 12.83
CA ILE A 54 13.76 4.32 12.75
C ILE A 54 13.94 3.84 11.31
N PRO A 55 15.12 3.36 10.92
CA PRO A 55 15.32 2.80 9.58
C PRO A 55 14.22 1.81 9.21
N THR A 56 13.52 2.08 8.10
CA THR A 56 12.36 1.28 7.68
C THR A 56 12.39 1.06 6.17
N VAL A 57 12.03 -0.15 5.75
CA VAL A 57 11.84 -0.50 4.34
C VAL A 57 10.51 -1.23 4.16
N PHE A 58 9.72 -0.79 3.19
CA PHE A 58 8.50 -1.48 2.81
C PHE A 58 8.76 -2.48 1.68
N CYS A 59 8.15 -3.64 1.79
CA CYS A 59 8.16 -4.66 0.75
C CYS A 59 6.80 -5.36 0.75
N SER A 60 5.88 -4.93 -0.11
CA SER A 60 4.55 -5.51 -0.16
C SER A 60 4.56 -6.96 -0.63
N GLY A 61 3.50 -7.70 -0.30
CA GLY A 61 3.30 -9.06 -0.80
C GLY A 61 3.06 -9.13 -2.32
N GLY A 62 2.72 -8.01 -2.93
CA GLY A 62 2.44 -7.89 -4.36
C GLY A 62 0.97 -8.12 -4.73
N PRO A 63 0.53 -7.61 -5.90
CA PRO A 63 -0.81 -7.80 -6.39
C PRO A 63 -1.05 -9.24 -6.85
N MET A 64 -2.32 -9.66 -6.75
CA MET A 64 -2.81 -10.94 -7.27
C MET A 64 -2.87 -10.91 -8.79
N GLU A 65 -2.67 -12.05 -9.43
CA GLU A 65 -2.99 -12.23 -10.84
C GLU A 65 -4.50 -12.09 -11.07
N ALA A 66 -4.88 -11.51 -12.22
CA ALA A 66 -6.28 -11.52 -12.63
C ALA A 66 -6.75 -12.95 -12.90
N GLY A 67 -7.98 -13.27 -12.50
CA GLY A 67 -8.63 -14.51 -12.83
C GLY A 67 -9.03 -14.59 -14.30
N ARG A 68 -9.51 -15.75 -14.71
CA ARG A 68 -10.04 -15.96 -16.06
C ARG A 68 -11.36 -16.71 -16.02
N TRP A 69 -12.34 -16.15 -16.69
CA TRP A 69 -13.66 -16.77 -16.87
C TRP A 69 -14.10 -16.67 -18.33
N ARG A 70 -14.45 -17.81 -18.92
CA ARG A 70 -14.85 -17.92 -20.34
C ARG A 70 -13.88 -17.28 -21.35
N GLY A 71 -12.57 -17.35 -21.04
CA GLY A 71 -11.51 -16.81 -21.90
C GLY A 71 -11.18 -15.33 -21.69
N GLU A 72 -11.96 -14.61 -20.91
CA GLU A 72 -11.74 -13.21 -20.55
C GLU A 72 -11.11 -13.07 -19.16
N ASN A 73 -10.49 -11.92 -18.90
CA ASN A 73 -10.03 -11.60 -17.57
C ASN A 73 -11.24 -11.38 -16.64
N ALA A 74 -11.16 -11.95 -15.44
CA ALA A 74 -12.16 -11.78 -14.41
C ALA A 74 -11.49 -11.35 -13.10
N ASP A 75 -12.06 -10.35 -12.45
CA ASP A 75 -11.62 -9.85 -11.18
C ASP A 75 -12.80 -9.63 -10.23
N LEU A 76 -12.55 -9.03 -9.07
CA LEU A 76 -13.58 -8.68 -8.10
C LEU A 76 -14.69 -7.81 -8.72
N VAL A 77 -14.34 -6.85 -9.58
CA VAL A 77 -15.34 -5.97 -10.22
C VAL A 77 -16.22 -6.78 -11.16
N THR A 78 -15.64 -7.68 -11.94
CA THR A 78 -16.41 -8.61 -12.80
C THR A 78 -17.42 -9.41 -11.96
N ALA A 79 -16.98 -9.97 -10.83
CA ALA A 79 -17.87 -10.72 -9.94
C ALA A 79 -18.99 -9.83 -9.35
N MET A 80 -18.67 -8.60 -8.93
CA MET A 80 -19.67 -7.66 -8.40
C MET A 80 -20.70 -7.23 -9.45
N VAL A 81 -20.27 -6.92 -10.66
CA VAL A 81 -21.17 -6.52 -11.76
C VAL A 81 -22.09 -7.68 -12.14
N LYS A 82 -21.55 -8.89 -12.25
CA LYS A 82 -22.34 -10.09 -12.56
C LYS A 82 -23.28 -10.46 -11.41
N GLY A 83 -22.87 -10.30 -10.16
CA GLY A 83 -23.74 -10.52 -9.00
C GLY A 83 -24.91 -9.52 -8.88
N ALA A 84 -24.80 -8.36 -9.52
CA ALA A 84 -25.90 -7.40 -9.61
C ALA A 84 -26.83 -7.63 -10.84
N ASP A 85 -26.45 -8.52 -11.74
CA ASP A 85 -27.20 -8.82 -12.96
C ASP A 85 -28.19 -9.95 -12.70
N ALA A 86 -29.48 -9.63 -12.64
CA ALA A 86 -30.56 -10.60 -12.40
C ALA A 86 -30.69 -11.69 -13.47
N SER A 87 -30.00 -11.58 -14.61
CA SER A 87 -30.00 -12.60 -15.67
C SER A 87 -28.94 -13.69 -15.45
N VAL A 88 -28.00 -13.50 -14.49
CA VAL A 88 -26.95 -14.46 -14.15
C VAL A 88 -27.52 -15.50 -13.19
N SER A 89 -27.35 -16.78 -13.48
CA SER A 89 -27.82 -17.86 -12.60
C SER A 89 -26.87 -18.05 -11.40
N ASP A 90 -27.36 -18.68 -10.33
CA ASP A 90 -26.54 -18.98 -9.14
C ASP A 90 -25.35 -19.88 -9.48
N GLU A 91 -25.51 -20.83 -10.43
CA GLU A 91 -24.41 -21.68 -10.88
C GLU A 91 -23.33 -20.89 -11.62
N GLU A 92 -23.75 -19.97 -12.49
CA GLU A 92 -22.82 -19.09 -13.21
C GLU A 92 -22.12 -18.17 -12.26
N MET A 93 -22.82 -17.63 -11.25
CA MET A 93 -22.23 -16.77 -10.24
C MET A 93 -21.18 -17.52 -9.39
N ALA A 94 -21.48 -18.75 -8.98
CA ALA A 94 -20.52 -19.59 -8.24
C ALA A 94 -19.27 -19.91 -9.09
N GLU A 95 -19.41 -20.10 -10.41
CA GLU A 95 -18.27 -20.26 -11.32
C GLU A 95 -17.41 -19.00 -11.37
N ILE A 96 -18.01 -17.82 -11.49
CA ILE A 96 -17.29 -16.52 -11.52
C ILE A 96 -16.56 -16.29 -10.20
N GLU A 97 -17.22 -16.46 -9.07
CA GLU A 97 -16.63 -16.30 -7.73
C GLU A 97 -15.40 -17.19 -7.54
N SER A 98 -15.47 -18.44 -8.00
CA SER A 98 -14.36 -19.38 -7.87
C SER A 98 -13.14 -19.01 -8.73
N ARG A 99 -13.30 -18.16 -9.74
CA ARG A 99 -12.27 -17.84 -10.73
C ARG A 99 -11.79 -16.40 -10.70
N ALA A 100 -12.55 -15.46 -10.14
CA ALA A 100 -12.24 -14.04 -10.14
C ALA A 100 -11.01 -13.68 -9.28
N CYS A 101 -10.74 -14.47 -8.22
CA CYS A 101 -9.60 -14.25 -7.30
C CYS A 101 -8.81 -15.56 -7.13
N PRO A 102 -8.03 -15.98 -8.14
CA PRO A 102 -7.52 -17.35 -8.22
C PRO A 102 -6.32 -17.66 -7.35
N GLY A 103 -5.67 -16.64 -6.78
CA GLY A 103 -4.37 -16.81 -6.14
C GLY A 103 -4.17 -15.97 -4.89
N CYS A 104 -2.90 -15.82 -4.50
CA CYS A 104 -2.50 -14.98 -3.39
C CYS A 104 -2.05 -13.58 -3.87
N GLY A 105 -2.15 -12.59 -2.99
CA GLY A 105 -1.76 -11.21 -3.26
C GLY A 105 -2.79 -10.21 -2.77
N SER A 106 -2.54 -8.93 -2.95
CA SER A 106 -3.57 -7.90 -2.84
C SER A 106 -4.58 -8.04 -3.97
N CYS A 107 -5.70 -7.33 -3.89
CA CYS A 107 -6.69 -7.32 -4.97
C CYS A 107 -6.01 -7.07 -6.33
N SER A 108 -6.43 -7.77 -7.39
CA SER A 108 -5.86 -7.60 -8.74
C SER A 108 -6.20 -6.23 -9.36
N GLY A 109 -7.29 -5.60 -8.94
CA GLY A 109 -7.64 -4.24 -9.37
C GLY A 109 -6.76 -3.15 -8.74
N MET A 110 -6.71 -1.97 -9.37
CA MET A 110 -6.04 -0.78 -8.84
C MET A 110 -6.88 -0.12 -7.73
N PHE A 111 -7.24 -0.90 -6.72
CA PHE A 111 -7.89 -0.44 -5.51
C PHE A 111 -6.87 0.08 -4.50
N THR A 112 -7.31 0.34 -3.27
CA THR A 112 -6.50 1.00 -2.26
C THR A 112 -5.19 0.26 -1.94
N ALA A 113 -5.21 -1.07 -1.88
CA ALA A 113 -4.00 -1.85 -1.57
C ALA A 113 -2.91 -1.66 -2.64
N ASN A 114 -3.24 -1.83 -3.92
CA ASN A 114 -2.29 -1.64 -5.02
C ASN A 114 -1.87 -0.18 -5.17
N SER A 115 -2.81 0.76 -5.02
CA SER A 115 -2.49 2.18 -5.00
C SER A 115 -1.47 2.49 -3.90
N MET A 116 -1.74 2.11 -2.65
CA MET A 116 -0.81 2.38 -1.54
C MET A 116 0.54 1.69 -1.71
N ASN A 117 0.60 0.48 -2.27
CA ASN A 117 1.86 -0.19 -2.55
C ASN A 117 2.71 0.58 -3.59
N SER A 118 2.08 1.15 -4.61
CA SER A 118 2.73 2.01 -5.62
C SER A 118 3.14 3.37 -5.03
N LEU A 119 2.29 3.97 -4.21
CA LEU A 119 2.59 5.25 -3.56
C LEU A 119 3.71 5.13 -2.52
N THR A 120 3.83 4.00 -1.83
CA THR A 120 4.96 3.74 -0.92
C THR A 120 6.29 3.71 -1.67
N GLU A 121 6.29 3.21 -2.90
CA GLU A 121 7.43 3.27 -3.81
C GLU A 121 7.73 4.71 -4.24
N ALA A 122 6.70 5.47 -4.62
CA ALA A 122 6.84 6.87 -5.03
C ALA A 122 7.29 7.81 -3.90
N ILE A 123 6.93 7.51 -2.65
CA ILE A 123 7.44 8.23 -1.47
C ILE A 123 8.93 7.93 -1.26
N GLY A 124 9.43 6.78 -1.68
CA GLY A 124 10.82 6.35 -1.51
C GLY A 124 11.06 5.37 -0.37
N LEU A 125 10.00 4.85 0.26
CA LEU A 125 10.10 3.88 1.38
C LEU A 125 10.08 2.42 0.94
N ALA A 126 9.83 2.16 -0.35
CA ALA A 126 9.88 0.83 -0.94
C ALA A 126 10.82 0.78 -2.15
N LEU A 127 11.32 -0.42 -2.45
CA LEU A 127 12.17 -0.62 -3.62
C LEU A 127 11.35 -0.62 -4.93
N PRO A 128 11.96 -0.25 -6.08
CA PRO A 128 11.30 -0.31 -7.37
C PRO A 128 10.70 -1.67 -7.70
N GLY A 129 9.46 -1.66 -8.17
CA GLY A 129 8.67 -2.86 -8.44
C GLY A 129 7.81 -3.33 -7.26
N ASN A 130 7.82 -2.61 -6.15
CA ASN A 130 7.00 -2.94 -4.99
C ASN A 130 5.51 -3.01 -5.31
N GLY A 131 4.99 -2.04 -6.06
CA GLY A 131 3.57 -1.97 -6.43
C GLY A 131 3.19 -2.81 -7.66
N THR A 132 4.15 -3.25 -8.47
CA THR A 132 3.88 -3.78 -9.82
C THR A 132 4.27 -5.25 -10.02
N ILE A 133 5.21 -5.80 -9.25
CA ILE A 133 5.57 -7.22 -9.36
C ILE A 133 4.48 -8.07 -8.70
N LEU A 134 3.89 -9.01 -9.43
CA LEU A 134 2.87 -9.92 -8.91
C LEU A 134 3.36 -10.74 -7.72
N ALA A 135 2.45 -11.11 -6.83
CA ALA A 135 2.77 -11.91 -5.65
C ALA A 135 3.36 -13.28 -6.01
N THR A 136 2.91 -13.90 -7.09
CA THR A 136 3.35 -15.20 -7.58
C THR A 136 4.59 -15.14 -8.47
N HIS A 137 5.04 -13.94 -8.88
CA HIS A 137 6.15 -13.80 -9.79
C HIS A 137 7.52 -14.05 -9.09
N LYS A 138 8.42 -14.78 -9.74
CA LYS A 138 9.75 -15.10 -9.21
C LYS A 138 10.56 -13.89 -8.71
N ASN A 139 10.37 -12.73 -9.33
CA ASN A 139 11.06 -11.51 -8.93
C ASN A 139 10.56 -10.96 -7.59
N ARG A 140 9.38 -11.36 -7.09
CA ARG A 140 8.89 -10.98 -5.75
C ARG A 140 9.82 -11.51 -4.65
N ILE A 141 10.28 -12.75 -4.77
CA ILE A 141 11.25 -13.34 -3.83
C ILE A 141 12.58 -12.56 -3.86
N ARG A 142 13.01 -12.13 -5.06
CA ARG A 142 14.21 -11.29 -5.19
C ARG A 142 14.03 -9.95 -4.49
N LEU A 143 12.88 -9.31 -4.66
CA LEU A 143 12.57 -8.03 -4.02
C LEU A 143 12.62 -8.14 -2.49
N PHE A 144 12.09 -9.21 -1.88
CA PHE A 144 12.21 -9.44 -0.45
C PHE A 144 13.66 -9.55 0.01
N LYS A 145 14.50 -10.27 -0.74
CA LYS A 145 15.94 -10.39 -0.42
C LYS A 145 16.67 -9.05 -0.54
N ASP A 146 16.30 -8.25 -1.53
CA ASP A 146 16.90 -6.93 -1.73
C ASP A 146 16.44 -5.94 -0.65
N ALA A 147 15.17 -5.99 -0.24
CA ALA A 147 14.64 -5.22 0.90
C ALA A 147 15.36 -5.60 2.21
N ALA A 148 15.59 -6.89 2.46
CA ALA A 148 16.34 -7.35 3.62
C ALA A 148 17.80 -6.86 3.63
N ARG A 149 18.45 -6.79 2.49
CA ARG A 149 19.78 -6.19 2.37
C ARG A 149 19.75 -4.67 2.57
N GLN A 150 18.71 -4.02 2.03
CA GLN A 150 18.56 -2.57 2.15
C GLN A 150 18.35 -2.13 3.59
N ILE A 151 17.50 -2.83 4.36
CA ILE A 151 17.28 -2.45 5.75
C ILE A 151 18.54 -2.57 6.61
N VAL A 152 19.36 -3.59 6.37
CA VAL A 152 20.66 -3.72 7.07
C VAL A 152 21.59 -2.57 6.71
N ARG A 153 21.64 -2.15 5.44
CA ARG A 153 22.43 -0.98 5.03
C ARG A 153 21.94 0.29 5.69
N ASN A 154 20.62 0.51 5.69
CA ASN A 154 20.03 1.71 6.32
C ASN A 154 20.30 1.74 7.83
N ALA A 155 20.16 0.61 8.53
CA ALA A 155 20.45 0.52 9.95
C ALA A 155 21.93 0.85 10.24
N ARG A 156 22.86 0.32 9.47
CA ARG A 156 24.28 0.66 9.63
C ARG A 156 24.56 2.13 9.33
N ALA A 157 24.06 2.66 8.23
CA ALA A 157 24.22 4.06 7.88
C ALA A 157 23.76 4.98 9.01
N TYR A 158 22.61 4.68 9.63
CA TYR A 158 22.10 5.48 10.72
C TYR A 158 22.90 5.29 12.03
N TYR A 159 23.10 4.04 12.50
CA TYR A 159 23.67 3.79 13.81
C TYR A 159 25.21 3.84 13.85
N GLU A 160 25.89 3.48 12.75
CA GLU A 160 27.35 3.48 12.67
C GLU A 160 27.88 4.81 12.12
N ASP A 161 27.22 5.38 11.10
CA ASP A 161 27.70 6.55 10.36
C ASP A 161 26.96 7.86 10.74
N GLY A 162 25.85 7.78 11.48
CA GLY A 162 25.02 8.93 11.84
C GLY A 162 24.22 9.54 10.68
N ASP A 163 23.98 8.76 9.62
CA ASP A 163 23.26 9.23 8.43
C ASP A 163 21.74 9.23 8.68
N GLU A 164 21.17 10.38 8.97
CA GLU A 164 19.74 10.57 9.16
C GLU A 164 18.95 10.57 7.84
N SER A 165 19.61 10.62 6.69
CA SER A 165 18.91 10.64 5.38
C SER A 165 18.15 9.36 5.08
N VAL A 166 18.48 8.27 5.76
CA VAL A 166 17.83 6.96 5.63
C VAL A 166 16.56 6.79 6.49
N LEU A 167 16.25 7.78 7.32
CA LEU A 167 15.10 7.75 8.21
C LEU A 167 13.79 8.06 7.46
N PRO A 168 12.64 7.46 7.85
CA PRO A 168 11.36 7.68 7.19
C PRO A 168 10.96 9.14 7.01
N ARG A 169 11.12 9.99 8.05
CA ARG A 169 10.77 11.41 7.96
C ARG A 169 11.71 12.20 7.04
N SER A 170 12.96 11.77 6.89
CA SER A 170 13.91 12.39 5.96
C SER A 170 13.60 12.03 4.50
N ILE A 171 13.08 10.82 4.26
CA ILE A 171 12.68 10.34 2.93
C ILE A 171 11.32 10.92 2.54
N ALA A 172 10.34 10.89 3.44
CA ALA A 172 8.97 11.33 3.21
C ALA A 172 8.82 12.86 3.25
N THR A 173 9.55 13.54 2.37
CA THR A 173 9.49 15.00 2.24
C THR A 173 8.16 15.46 1.61
N ARG A 174 7.90 16.77 1.63
CA ARG A 174 6.74 17.34 0.95
C ARG A 174 6.72 17.01 -0.54
N GLU A 175 7.87 17.04 -1.19
CA GLU A 175 8.03 16.67 -2.60
C GLU A 175 7.70 15.20 -2.85
N ALA A 176 8.08 14.31 -1.92
CA ALA A 176 7.73 12.89 -2.01
C ALA A 176 6.21 12.68 -1.95
N PHE A 177 5.49 13.40 -1.08
CA PHE A 177 4.02 13.36 -1.06
C PHE A 177 3.39 13.95 -2.34
N LEU A 178 3.93 15.02 -2.88
CA LEU A 178 3.47 15.58 -4.15
C LEU A 178 3.71 14.60 -5.31
N ASN A 179 4.85 13.92 -5.36
CA ASN A 179 5.15 12.89 -6.36
C ASN A 179 4.20 11.70 -6.24
N ALA A 180 3.96 11.22 -5.01
CA ALA A 180 3.03 10.13 -4.76
C ALA A 180 1.60 10.49 -5.21
N MET A 181 1.11 11.67 -4.87
CA MET A 181 -0.23 12.11 -5.29
C MET A 181 -0.30 12.33 -6.81
N THR A 182 0.77 12.82 -7.44
CA THR A 182 0.83 12.94 -8.90
C THR A 182 0.71 11.58 -9.57
N LEU A 183 1.44 10.58 -9.06
CA LEU A 183 1.32 9.20 -9.54
C LEU A 183 -0.08 8.65 -9.32
N ASP A 184 -0.69 8.89 -8.14
CA ASP A 184 -2.02 8.40 -7.81
C ASP A 184 -3.10 8.92 -8.79
N ILE A 185 -3.05 10.22 -9.09
CA ILE A 185 -3.96 10.85 -10.06
C ILE A 185 -3.72 10.27 -11.45
N ALA A 186 -2.47 10.19 -11.90
CA ALA A 186 -2.12 9.72 -13.23
C ALA A 186 -2.50 8.25 -13.49
N MET A 187 -2.41 7.40 -12.48
CA MET A 187 -2.77 5.97 -12.61
C MET A 187 -4.25 5.68 -12.34
N GLY A 188 -5.05 6.69 -11.95
CA GLY A 188 -6.44 6.49 -11.56
C GLY A 188 -6.57 5.66 -10.29
N GLY A 189 -5.76 5.98 -9.27
CA GLY A 189 -5.72 5.26 -8.00
C GLY A 189 -6.98 5.42 -7.16
N SER A 190 -6.99 4.78 -6.01
CA SER A 190 -8.13 4.78 -5.09
C SER A 190 -8.35 6.13 -4.41
N THR A 191 -9.59 6.58 -4.29
CA THR A 191 -9.93 7.79 -3.52
C THR A 191 -9.55 7.69 -2.04
N ASN A 192 -9.40 6.49 -1.49
CA ASN A 192 -8.93 6.30 -0.12
C ASN A 192 -7.49 6.78 0.10
N THR A 193 -6.66 6.81 -0.94
CA THR A 193 -5.27 7.29 -0.86
C THR A 193 -5.19 8.74 -0.42
N VAL A 194 -6.17 9.57 -0.78
CA VAL A 194 -6.29 10.96 -0.31
C VAL A 194 -6.30 11.01 1.23
N LEU A 195 -7.19 10.22 1.85
CA LEU A 195 -7.29 10.15 3.32
C LEU A 195 -6.01 9.60 3.94
N HIS A 196 -5.38 8.64 3.29
CA HIS A 196 -4.20 7.98 3.82
C HIS A 196 -2.96 8.86 3.72
N LEU A 197 -2.72 9.50 2.58
CA LEU A 197 -1.56 10.40 2.42
C LEU A 197 -1.63 11.61 3.35
N LEU A 198 -2.82 12.18 3.56
CA LEU A 198 -2.99 13.27 4.52
C LEU A 198 -2.66 12.84 5.96
N ALA A 199 -3.11 11.65 6.37
CA ALA A 199 -2.81 11.13 7.70
C ALA A 199 -1.32 10.80 7.87
N ILE A 200 -0.68 10.18 6.86
CA ILE A 200 0.75 9.87 6.89
C ILE A 200 1.59 11.14 6.92
N ALA A 201 1.21 12.17 6.13
CA ALA A 201 1.89 13.45 6.13
C ALA A 201 1.79 14.16 7.48
N GLN A 202 0.64 14.07 8.15
CA GLN A 202 0.46 14.60 9.50
C GLN A 202 1.39 13.90 10.50
N GLU A 203 1.50 12.58 10.47
CA GLU A 203 2.43 11.83 11.34
C GLU A 203 3.90 12.15 11.03
N ALA A 204 4.21 12.43 9.78
CA ALA A 204 5.55 12.86 9.36
C ALA A 204 5.88 14.32 9.72
N GLY A 205 4.89 15.12 10.13
CA GLY A 205 5.03 16.57 10.35
C GLY A 205 5.19 17.37 9.07
N VAL A 206 4.68 16.84 7.94
CA VAL A 206 4.79 17.46 6.62
C VAL A 206 3.55 18.29 6.29
N ASP A 207 3.74 19.52 5.87
CA ASP A 207 2.65 20.42 5.43
C ASP A 207 2.16 20.03 4.02
N PHE A 208 1.37 18.95 3.96
CA PHE A 208 0.68 18.47 2.76
C PHE A 208 -0.83 18.52 3.00
N LYS A 209 -1.55 19.23 2.13
CA LYS A 209 -2.96 19.62 2.34
C LYS A 209 -3.86 19.19 1.18
N MET A 210 -5.17 19.16 1.44
CA MET A 210 -6.18 18.94 0.41
C MET A 210 -6.05 19.92 -0.76
N SER A 211 -5.65 21.17 -0.50
CA SER A 211 -5.41 22.18 -1.54
C SER A 211 -4.24 21.83 -2.48
N ASP A 212 -3.26 21.06 -2.01
CA ASP A 212 -2.17 20.56 -2.87
C ASP A 212 -2.72 19.50 -3.82
N ILE A 213 -3.59 18.63 -3.33
CA ILE A 213 -4.25 17.58 -4.12
C ILE A 213 -5.15 18.22 -5.22
N ASP A 214 -5.99 19.20 -4.85
CA ASP A 214 -6.81 19.92 -5.83
C ASP A 214 -5.96 20.59 -6.91
N ARG A 215 -4.85 21.21 -6.52
CA ARG A 215 -3.93 21.84 -7.48
C ARG A 215 -3.29 20.81 -8.44
N LEU A 216 -2.91 19.65 -7.93
CA LEU A 216 -2.33 18.57 -8.74
C LEU A 216 -3.37 17.99 -9.71
N SER A 217 -4.60 17.74 -9.24
CA SER A 217 -5.67 17.16 -10.05
C SER A 217 -6.05 18.00 -11.27
N ARG A 218 -5.77 19.30 -11.25
CA ARG A 218 -5.99 20.23 -12.38
C ARG A 218 -4.83 20.23 -13.39
N ARG A 219 -3.70 19.59 -13.07
CA ARG A 219 -2.46 19.64 -13.87
C ARG A 219 -2.05 18.29 -14.40
N VAL A 220 -2.42 17.24 -13.71
CA VAL A 220 -2.14 15.85 -14.12
C VAL A 220 -3.28 15.39 -15.00
N PRO A 221 -3.01 14.89 -16.23
CA PRO A 221 -4.03 14.45 -17.18
C PRO A 221 -4.75 13.20 -16.73
#